data_b79b88005b77652b1f7205f7e346c32a
#
_entry.id   b79b88005b77652b1f7205f7e346c32a
#
_cell.length_a   1.000
_cell.length_b   1.000
_cell.length_c   1.000
_cell.angle_alpha   90.00
_cell.angle_beta   90.00
_cell.angle_gamma   90.00
#
_symmetry.space_group_name_H-M   'P 1'
#
loop_
_entity.id
_entity.type
_entity.pdbx_description
1 polymer ?
#
loop_
_entity_poly.entity_id
_entity_poly.type
_entity_poly.pdbx_seq_one_letter_code
_entity_poly.pdbx_strand_id
1 'polypeptide(L)'
;MCFNAPVSITTFLIGIIGSIRLYKLNFKAEALFYSWVVLMQLVEYFLWKNQPCNNTNLLVTNVGMLINHLEPIVLWIGIILFSEKQLPSLVNIILLLYLFITIQYTREYFKKNKLECTSPTPESSPHLHWKWNYGKYYQYYYSFFLICLVLLSLYGLNNGTINSFILVAMYLLSFIVYGNKHSIGAMWCFFSAFAPWIIPYLNDLL
;
A
#
# COMPACT_ATOMS: atom_id res chain seq x y z
N MET A 1 8.82 8.82 5.01
CA MET A 1 9.62 9.92 4.47
C MET A 1 9.77 9.80 2.98
N CYS A 2 8.70 10.00 2.27
CA CYS A 2 8.75 10.20 0.83
C CYS A 2 9.12 11.67 0.59
N PHE A 3 10.30 12.06 1.06
CA PHE A 3 10.73 13.45 1.14
C PHE A 3 11.28 14.01 -0.19
N ASN A 4 11.71 13.12 -1.07
CA ASN A 4 12.29 13.49 -2.36
C ASN A 4 12.46 12.28 -3.27
N ALA A 5 12.75 12.53 -4.55
CA ALA A 5 12.94 11.48 -5.54
C ALA A 5 14.05 10.46 -5.19
N PRO A 6 15.26 10.87 -4.73
CA PRO A 6 16.29 9.92 -4.32
C PRO A 6 15.87 8.96 -3.22
N VAL A 7 15.16 9.43 -2.19
CA VAL A 7 14.67 8.57 -1.11
C VAL A 7 13.65 7.56 -1.65
N SER A 8 12.70 8.00 -2.46
CA SER A 8 11.66 7.12 -3.01
C SER A 8 12.27 6.02 -3.88
N ILE A 9 13.21 6.33 -4.79
CA ILE A 9 13.83 5.31 -5.64
C ILE A 9 14.70 4.34 -4.82
N THR A 10 15.42 4.82 -3.80
CA THR A 10 16.22 3.97 -2.93
C THR A 10 15.31 3.01 -2.13
N THR A 11 14.21 3.51 -1.58
CA THR A 11 13.23 2.70 -0.84
C THR A 11 12.56 1.66 -1.75
N PHE A 12 12.24 2.03 -2.99
CA PHE A 12 11.76 1.09 -4.01
C PHE A 12 12.74 -0.07 -4.22
N LEU A 13 14.03 0.24 -4.43
CA LEU A 13 15.06 -0.79 -4.64
C LEU A 13 15.23 -1.70 -3.42
N ILE A 14 15.26 -1.14 -2.20
CA ILE A 14 15.30 -1.90 -0.96
C ILE A 14 14.11 -2.87 -0.88
N GLY A 15 12.90 -2.39 -1.13
CA GLY A 15 11.70 -3.21 -1.05
C GLY A 15 11.64 -4.31 -2.11
N ILE A 16 12.05 -4.03 -3.36
CA ILE A 16 12.11 -5.05 -4.43
C ILE A 16 13.13 -6.14 -4.12
N ILE A 17 14.34 -5.77 -3.68
CA ILE A 17 15.37 -6.75 -3.29
C ILE A 17 14.86 -7.61 -2.12
N GLY A 18 14.22 -6.99 -1.12
CA GLY A 18 13.58 -7.70 -0.01
C GLY A 18 12.49 -8.67 -0.47
N SER A 19 11.64 -8.25 -1.41
CA SER A 19 10.58 -9.10 -1.97
C SER A 19 11.14 -10.30 -2.76
N ILE A 20 12.22 -10.10 -3.53
CA ILE A 20 12.93 -11.19 -4.21
C ILE A 20 13.50 -12.19 -3.17
N ARG A 21 14.03 -11.68 -2.06
CA ARG A 21 14.51 -12.52 -0.95
C ARG A 21 13.37 -13.34 -0.34
N LEU A 22 12.19 -12.72 -0.06
CA LEU A 22 11.00 -13.44 0.42
C LEU A 22 10.60 -14.57 -0.54
N TYR A 23 10.57 -14.29 -1.84
CA TYR A 23 10.25 -15.31 -2.84
C TYR A 23 11.20 -16.51 -2.78
N LYS A 24 12.52 -16.27 -2.65
CA LYS A 24 13.53 -17.32 -2.50
C LYS A 24 13.40 -18.11 -1.19
N LEU A 25 12.86 -17.50 -0.15
CA LEU A 25 12.57 -18.13 1.13
C LEU A 25 11.18 -18.80 1.19
N ASN A 26 10.51 -18.98 0.05
CA ASN A 26 9.17 -19.56 -0.11
C ASN A 26 8.02 -18.76 0.51
N PHE A 27 8.20 -17.50 0.88
CA PHE A 27 7.12 -16.55 1.24
C PHE A 27 6.54 -15.90 -0.04
N LYS A 28 5.99 -16.71 -0.95
CA LYS A 28 5.66 -16.26 -2.31
C LYS A 28 4.47 -15.30 -2.37
N ALA A 29 3.46 -15.53 -1.53
CA ALA A 29 2.29 -14.63 -1.45
C ALA A 29 2.69 -13.25 -0.90
N GLU A 30 3.49 -13.23 0.17
CA GLU A 30 4.07 -12.02 0.75
C GLU A 30 4.99 -11.31 -0.25
N ALA A 31 5.82 -12.07 -0.95
CA ALA A 31 6.72 -11.52 -1.97
C ALA A 31 5.96 -10.79 -3.08
N LEU A 32 4.86 -11.37 -3.58
CA LEU A 32 4.00 -10.73 -4.57
C LEU A 32 3.36 -9.46 -4.00
N PHE A 33 2.80 -9.54 -2.80
CA PHE A 33 2.15 -8.41 -2.13
C PHE A 33 3.13 -7.25 -1.91
N TYR A 34 4.27 -7.49 -1.29
CA TYR A 34 5.24 -6.43 -1.00
C TYR A 34 5.91 -5.90 -2.27
N SER A 35 6.10 -6.72 -3.31
CA SER A 35 6.51 -6.22 -4.63
C SER A 35 5.52 -5.20 -5.18
N TRP A 36 4.23 -5.42 -4.96
CA TRP A 36 3.18 -4.50 -5.40
C TRP A 36 3.16 -3.22 -4.56
N VAL A 37 3.20 -3.34 -3.22
CA VAL A 37 3.20 -2.18 -2.31
C VAL A 37 4.36 -1.24 -2.60
N VAL A 38 5.56 -1.76 -2.87
CA VAL A 38 6.72 -0.91 -3.13
C VAL A 38 6.68 -0.19 -4.47
N LEU A 39 5.78 -0.57 -5.42
CA LEU A 39 5.53 0.22 -6.62
C LEU A 39 5.04 1.64 -6.28
N MET A 40 4.41 1.83 -5.12
CA MET A 40 4.04 3.16 -4.64
C MET A 40 5.27 4.07 -4.45
N GLN A 41 6.43 3.51 -4.07
CA GLN A 41 7.67 4.29 -3.97
C GLN A 41 8.20 4.70 -5.35
N LEU A 42 7.99 3.87 -6.38
CA LEU A 42 8.28 4.24 -7.77
C LEU A 42 7.33 5.32 -8.29
N VAL A 43 6.03 5.21 -7.97
CA VAL A 43 5.04 6.26 -8.24
C VAL A 43 5.49 7.59 -7.63
N GLU A 44 5.86 7.61 -6.35
CA GLU A 44 6.33 8.82 -5.67
C GLU A 44 7.60 9.39 -6.28
N TYR A 45 8.54 8.55 -6.71
CA TYR A 45 9.72 9.00 -7.45
C TYR A 45 9.33 9.80 -8.70
N PHE A 46 8.39 9.28 -9.50
CA PHE A 46 7.94 10.00 -10.70
C PHE A 46 7.14 11.25 -10.37
N LEU A 47 6.34 11.26 -9.30
CA LEU A 47 5.62 12.44 -8.83
C LEU A 47 6.59 13.55 -8.40
N TRP A 48 7.65 13.22 -7.66
CA TRP A 48 8.70 14.17 -7.29
C TRP A 48 9.44 14.75 -8.49
N LYS A 49 9.68 13.95 -9.53
CA LYS A 49 10.35 14.40 -10.76
C LYS A 49 9.47 15.26 -11.66
N ASN A 50 8.16 15.21 -11.50
CA ASN A 50 7.20 15.90 -12.35
C ASN A 50 6.41 16.97 -11.56
N GLN A 51 7.13 17.78 -10.79
CA GLN A 51 6.62 19.02 -10.19
C GLN A 51 7.13 20.22 -11.02
N PRO A 52 6.31 21.22 -11.28
CA PRO A 52 4.88 21.41 -10.97
C PRO A 52 3.95 20.49 -11.77
N CYS A 53 2.62 20.64 -11.56
CA CYS A 53 1.57 19.87 -12.23
C CYS A 53 1.72 19.86 -13.77
N ASN A 54 1.77 18.65 -14.32
CA ASN A 54 1.78 18.39 -15.75
C ASN A 54 1.05 17.08 -16.08
N ASN A 55 0.91 16.74 -17.35
CA ASN A 55 0.23 15.53 -17.80
C ASN A 55 0.85 14.24 -17.23
N THR A 56 2.18 14.21 -17.05
CA THR A 56 2.87 13.07 -16.46
C THR A 56 2.52 12.92 -14.99
N ASN A 57 2.52 14.02 -14.21
CA ASN A 57 2.09 13.98 -12.80
C ASN A 57 0.65 13.48 -12.68
N LEU A 58 -0.24 13.96 -13.52
CA LEU A 58 -1.64 13.53 -13.59
C LEU A 58 -1.77 12.04 -13.87
N LEU A 59 -1.09 11.53 -14.88
CA LEU A 59 -1.10 10.10 -15.22
C LEU A 59 -0.56 9.27 -14.06
N VAL A 60 0.58 9.67 -13.49
CA VAL A 60 1.22 8.96 -12.38
C VAL A 60 0.36 9.01 -11.12
N THR A 61 -0.36 10.11 -10.84
CA THR A 61 -1.33 10.21 -9.75
C THR A 61 -2.45 9.17 -9.91
N ASN A 62 -3.02 9.05 -11.12
CA ASN A 62 -4.07 8.07 -11.38
C ASN A 62 -3.57 6.62 -11.31
N VAL A 63 -2.39 6.34 -11.83
CA VAL A 63 -1.76 5.01 -11.73
C VAL A 63 -1.48 4.67 -10.27
N GLY A 64 -0.97 5.62 -9.49
CA GLY A 64 -0.72 5.43 -8.06
C GLY A 64 -1.99 5.10 -7.27
N MET A 65 -3.10 5.79 -7.58
CA MET A 65 -4.40 5.46 -6.98
C MET A 65 -4.80 4.01 -7.26
N LEU A 66 -4.68 3.54 -8.51
CA LEU A 66 -5.03 2.17 -8.86
C LEU A 66 -4.12 1.15 -8.18
N ILE A 67 -2.80 1.39 -8.15
CA ILE A 67 -1.84 0.52 -7.46
C ILE A 67 -2.21 0.41 -5.98
N ASN A 68 -2.46 1.53 -5.30
CA ASN A 68 -2.82 1.54 -3.89
C ASN A 68 -4.15 0.81 -3.62
N HIS A 69 -5.20 1.11 -4.39
CA HIS A 69 -6.51 0.49 -4.20
C HIS A 69 -6.51 -1.01 -4.47
N LEU A 70 -5.61 -1.53 -5.29
CA LEU A 70 -5.53 -2.95 -5.62
C LEU A 70 -4.70 -3.78 -4.64
N GLU A 71 -4.05 -3.19 -3.65
CA GLU A 71 -3.17 -3.91 -2.70
C GLU A 71 -3.87 -5.11 -2.02
N PRO A 72 -5.11 -5.01 -1.45
CA PRO A 72 -5.78 -6.17 -0.89
C PRO A 72 -6.11 -7.24 -1.94
N ILE A 73 -6.41 -6.83 -3.17
CA ILE A 73 -6.71 -7.78 -4.26
C ILE A 73 -5.45 -8.54 -4.68
N VAL A 74 -4.30 -7.86 -4.74
CA VAL A 74 -3.02 -8.51 -5.06
C VAL A 74 -2.62 -9.51 -3.97
N LEU A 75 -2.82 -9.16 -2.68
CA LEU A 75 -2.59 -10.11 -1.59
C LEU A 75 -3.54 -11.32 -1.71
N TRP A 76 -4.81 -11.10 -1.99
CA TRP A 76 -5.78 -12.17 -2.21
C TRP A 76 -5.37 -13.10 -3.36
N ILE A 77 -4.96 -12.55 -4.50
CA ILE A 77 -4.43 -13.31 -5.64
C ILE A 77 -3.17 -14.10 -5.21
N GLY A 78 -2.26 -13.47 -4.49
CA GLY A 78 -1.06 -14.12 -3.99
C GLY A 78 -1.37 -15.33 -3.09
N ILE A 79 -2.37 -15.21 -2.22
CA ILE A 79 -2.83 -16.31 -1.37
C ILE A 79 -3.43 -17.43 -2.22
N ILE A 80 -4.30 -17.12 -3.17
CA ILE A 80 -4.92 -18.14 -4.05
C ILE A 80 -3.84 -18.91 -4.85
N LEU A 81 -2.80 -18.21 -5.31
CA LEU A 81 -1.78 -18.82 -6.18
C LEU A 81 -0.71 -19.59 -5.40
N PHE A 82 -0.38 -19.18 -4.16
CA PHE A 82 0.83 -19.63 -3.50
C PHE A 82 0.61 -20.16 -2.07
N SER A 83 -0.55 -19.94 -1.46
CA SER A 83 -0.85 -20.46 -0.13
C SER A 83 -1.56 -21.81 -0.21
N GLU A 84 -1.22 -22.71 0.68
CA GLU A 84 -1.95 -23.99 0.89
C GLU A 84 -3.22 -23.81 1.74
N LYS A 85 -3.36 -22.63 2.38
CA LYS A 85 -4.51 -22.34 3.23
C LYS A 85 -5.72 -21.95 2.40
N GLN A 86 -6.85 -22.54 2.72
CA GLN A 86 -8.14 -22.13 2.18
C GLN A 86 -8.69 -20.96 2.99
N LEU A 87 -9.00 -19.86 2.31
CA LEU A 87 -9.65 -18.72 2.94
C LEU A 87 -11.10 -19.08 3.33
N PRO A 88 -11.55 -18.70 4.55
CA PRO A 88 -12.95 -18.81 4.93
C PRO A 88 -13.88 -18.11 3.91
N SER A 89 -15.03 -18.70 3.63
CA SER A 89 -16.01 -18.10 2.70
C SER A 89 -16.39 -16.67 3.09
N LEU A 90 -16.47 -16.37 4.38
CA LEU A 90 -16.75 -15.01 4.87
C LEU A 90 -15.66 -14.01 4.43
N VAL A 91 -14.39 -14.40 4.48
CA VAL A 91 -13.28 -13.52 4.04
C VAL A 91 -13.40 -13.25 2.55
N ASN A 92 -13.71 -14.27 1.74
CA ASN A 92 -13.92 -14.07 0.30
C ASN A 92 -15.11 -13.14 0.01
N ILE A 93 -16.21 -13.25 0.75
CA ILE A 93 -17.37 -12.33 0.62
C ILE A 93 -16.96 -10.90 0.98
N ILE A 94 -16.22 -10.70 2.07
CA ILE A 94 -15.70 -9.38 2.47
C ILE A 94 -14.81 -8.79 1.37
N LEU A 95 -13.96 -9.59 0.74
CA LEU A 95 -13.10 -9.16 -0.36
C LEU A 95 -13.90 -8.78 -1.62
N LEU A 96 -14.94 -9.53 -1.96
CA LEU A 96 -15.84 -9.16 -3.06
C LEU A 96 -16.57 -7.84 -2.79
N LEU A 97 -17.01 -7.64 -1.54
CA LEU A 97 -17.59 -6.37 -1.10
C LEU A 97 -16.56 -5.23 -1.19
N TYR A 98 -15.31 -5.47 -0.75
CA TYR A 98 -14.22 -4.51 -0.90
C TYR A 98 -14.00 -4.13 -2.37
N LEU A 99 -13.92 -5.10 -3.27
CA LEU A 99 -13.76 -4.85 -4.71
C LEU A 99 -14.90 -3.99 -5.26
N PHE A 100 -16.15 -4.29 -4.89
CA PHE A 100 -17.31 -3.51 -5.30
C PHE A 100 -17.21 -2.06 -4.80
N ILE A 101 -16.91 -1.86 -3.51
CA ILE A 101 -16.75 -0.52 -2.91
C ILE A 101 -15.60 0.24 -3.58
N THR A 102 -14.47 -0.44 -3.86
CA THR A 102 -13.31 0.15 -4.52
C THR A 102 -13.66 0.64 -5.93
N ILE A 103 -14.41 -0.14 -6.70
CA ILE A 103 -14.87 0.28 -8.03
C ILE A 103 -15.75 1.54 -7.93
N GLN A 104 -16.68 1.57 -6.97
CA GLN A 104 -17.56 2.74 -6.77
C GLN A 104 -16.78 3.97 -6.31
N TYR A 105 -15.87 3.81 -5.35
CA TYR A 105 -15.02 4.88 -4.83
C TYR A 105 -14.14 5.47 -5.94
N THR A 106 -13.48 4.62 -6.72
CA THR A 106 -12.63 5.03 -7.85
C THR A 106 -13.46 5.72 -8.95
N ARG A 107 -14.65 5.18 -9.28
CA ARG A 107 -15.56 5.79 -10.25
C ARG A 107 -16.03 7.18 -9.81
N GLU A 108 -16.37 7.36 -8.53
CA GLU A 108 -16.78 8.67 -8.00
C GLU A 108 -15.62 9.68 -8.00
N TYR A 109 -14.39 9.23 -7.75
CA TYR A 109 -13.20 10.07 -7.90
C TYR A 109 -13.09 10.62 -9.31
N PHE A 110 -13.14 9.78 -10.34
CA PHE A 110 -13.04 10.21 -11.73
C PHE A 110 -14.22 11.09 -12.19
N LYS A 111 -15.40 10.94 -11.59
CA LYS A 111 -16.55 11.79 -11.91
C LYS A 111 -16.47 13.19 -11.31
N LYS A 112 -15.96 13.31 -10.08
CA LYS A 112 -16.02 14.56 -9.31
C LYS A 112 -14.78 15.41 -9.46
N ASN A 113 -13.63 14.79 -9.67
CA ASN A 113 -12.38 15.51 -9.75
C ASN A 113 -12.00 15.77 -11.20
N LYS A 114 -11.97 17.02 -11.57
CA LYS A 114 -11.10 17.46 -12.65
C LYS A 114 -9.69 17.10 -12.19
N LEU A 115 -9.10 16.13 -12.87
CA LEU A 115 -7.74 15.62 -12.71
C LEU A 115 -6.83 16.57 -11.89
N GLU A 116 -6.64 16.27 -10.60
CA GLU A 116 -5.76 17.05 -9.74
C GLU A 116 -4.41 16.36 -9.62
N CYS A 117 -3.35 17.14 -9.83
CA CYS A 117 -2.00 16.65 -9.64
C CYS A 117 -1.66 16.46 -8.16
N THR A 118 -0.90 15.42 -7.85
CA THR A 118 -0.27 15.29 -6.54
C THR A 118 0.84 16.33 -6.38
N SER A 119 0.79 17.07 -5.29
CA SER A 119 1.76 18.14 -4.96
C SER A 119 2.38 17.93 -3.59
N PRO A 120 3.58 18.46 -3.34
CA PRO A 120 4.15 18.46 -2.00
C PRO A 120 3.31 19.29 -1.03
N THR A 121 3.30 18.91 0.24
CA THR A 121 2.74 19.75 1.32
C THR A 121 3.62 20.98 1.52
N PRO A 122 3.06 22.14 1.93
CA PRO A 122 3.80 23.40 2.10
C PRO A 122 4.64 23.44 3.39
N GLU A 123 5.02 22.32 3.95
CA GLU A 123 5.75 22.21 5.23
C GLU A 123 7.28 22.26 5.01
N SER A 124 8.05 22.48 6.09
CA SER A 124 9.52 22.42 6.09
C SER A 124 10.07 21.04 5.72
N SER A 125 9.31 20.00 5.93
CA SER A 125 9.59 18.63 5.46
C SER A 125 8.44 18.18 4.56
N PRO A 126 8.46 18.54 3.27
CA PRO A 126 7.34 18.28 2.39
C PRO A 126 7.12 16.80 2.15
N HIS A 127 5.85 16.39 2.15
CA HIS A 127 5.40 15.06 1.77
C HIS A 127 4.44 15.18 0.60
N LEU A 128 4.35 14.14 -0.24
CA LEU A 128 3.36 14.13 -1.30
C LEU A 128 1.96 13.96 -0.71
N HIS A 129 1.09 14.89 -1.03
CA HIS A 129 -0.33 14.83 -0.70
C HIS A 129 -1.07 14.13 -1.83
N TRP A 130 -1.42 12.88 -1.62
CA TRP A 130 -2.15 12.08 -2.59
C TRP A 130 -3.59 12.59 -2.77
N LYS A 131 -3.95 12.96 -3.98
CA LYS A 131 -5.22 13.60 -4.29
C LYS A 131 -6.42 12.63 -4.34
N TRP A 132 -6.17 11.34 -4.39
CA TRP A 132 -7.24 10.33 -4.34
C TRP A 132 -7.78 10.06 -2.93
N ASN A 133 -7.12 10.54 -1.88
CA ASN A 133 -7.64 10.53 -0.50
C ASN A 133 -8.63 11.67 -0.33
N TYR A 134 -9.79 11.57 -0.95
CA TYR A 134 -10.73 12.66 -1.02
C TYR A 134 -12.12 12.28 -0.51
N GLY A 135 -12.92 13.32 -0.21
CA GLY A 135 -14.31 13.18 0.16
C GLY A 135 -14.54 12.81 1.63
N LYS A 136 -15.80 12.89 2.06
CA LYS A 136 -16.20 12.72 3.45
C LYS A 136 -15.94 11.30 4.01
N TYR A 137 -15.85 10.30 3.12
CA TYR A 137 -15.85 8.88 3.50
C TYR A 137 -14.49 8.20 3.28
N TYR A 138 -13.42 8.92 2.93
CA TYR A 138 -12.13 8.31 2.65
C TYR A 138 -11.56 7.53 3.86
N GLN A 139 -11.80 8.01 5.09
CA GLN A 139 -11.35 7.33 6.31
C GLN A 139 -12.01 5.96 6.48
N TYR A 140 -13.31 5.83 6.22
CA TYR A 140 -14.03 4.55 6.27
C TYR A 140 -13.53 3.60 5.18
N TYR A 141 -13.25 4.11 4.00
CA TYR A 141 -12.69 3.31 2.91
C TYR A 141 -11.33 2.73 3.30
N TYR A 142 -10.40 3.54 3.82
CA TYR A 142 -9.08 3.07 4.22
C TYR A 142 -9.09 2.23 5.50
N SER A 143 -10.04 2.42 6.41
CA SER A 143 -10.25 1.50 7.52
C SER A 143 -10.68 0.12 7.01
N PHE A 144 -11.58 0.07 6.03
CA PHE A 144 -12.01 -1.19 5.42
C PHE A 144 -10.89 -1.85 4.61
N PHE A 145 -10.11 -1.07 3.87
CA PHE A 145 -8.88 -1.52 3.20
C PHE A 145 -7.92 -2.23 4.19
N LEU A 146 -7.63 -1.60 5.33
CA LEU A 146 -6.75 -2.20 6.34
C LEU A 146 -7.34 -3.46 6.96
N ILE A 147 -8.63 -3.47 7.26
CA ILE A 147 -9.34 -4.67 7.75
C ILE A 147 -9.19 -5.82 6.74
N CYS A 148 -9.36 -5.58 5.45
CA CYS A 148 -9.18 -6.60 4.42
C CYS A 148 -7.75 -7.15 4.40
N LEU A 149 -6.72 -6.31 4.48
CA LEU A 149 -5.33 -6.74 4.54
C LEU A 149 -5.05 -7.60 5.79
N VAL A 150 -5.56 -7.20 6.95
CA VAL A 150 -5.39 -7.95 8.20
C VAL A 150 -6.08 -9.32 8.12
N LEU A 151 -7.33 -9.38 7.64
CA LEU A 151 -8.07 -10.64 7.50
C LEU A 151 -7.38 -11.57 6.49
N LEU A 152 -6.94 -11.07 5.34
CA LEU A 152 -6.20 -11.85 4.37
C LEU A 152 -4.90 -12.40 4.95
N SER A 153 -4.15 -11.57 5.68
CA SER A 153 -2.91 -12.02 6.32
C SER A 153 -3.18 -13.09 7.36
N LEU A 154 -4.13 -12.87 8.30
CA LEU A 154 -4.44 -13.80 9.39
C LEU A 154 -4.88 -15.17 8.87
N TYR A 155 -5.76 -15.21 7.90
CA TYR A 155 -6.38 -16.45 7.44
C TYR A 155 -5.68 -17.08 6.24
N GLY A 156 -4.97 -16.29 5.43
CA GLY A 156 -4.41 -16.76 4.17
C GLY A 156 -2.90 -17.03 4.19
N LEU A 157 -2.12 -16.37 5.06
CA LEU A 157 -0.67 -16.55 5.12
C LEU A 157 -0.26 -17.57 6.17
N ASN A 158 0.85 -18.27 5.95
CA ASN A 158 1.33 -19.30 6.88
C ASN A 158 1.64 -18.70 8.27
N ASN A 159 2.30 -17.55 8.32
CA ASN A 159 2.57 -16.80 9.54
C ASN A 159 1.69 -15.54 9.62
N GLY A 160 0.37 -15.74 9.47
CA GLY A 160 -0.60 -14.68 9.34
C GLY A 160 -0.61 -13.68 10.50
N THR A 161 -0.40 -14.16 11.72
CA THR A 161 -0.33 -13.30 12.92
C THR A 161 0.83 -12.32 12.84
N ILE A 162 2.03 -12.78 12.44
CA ILE A 162 3.23 -11.93 12.28
C ILE A 162 3.00 -10.90 11.19
N ASN A 163 2.51 -11.34 10.02
CA ASN A 163 2.24 -10.44 8.90
C ASN A 163 1.20 -9.38 9.27
N SER A 164 0.12 -9.77 9.94
CA SER A 164 -0.92 -8.85 10.41
C SER A 164 -0.36 -7.86 11.43
N PHE A 165 0.46 -8.32 12.36
CA PHE A 165 1.13 -7.44 13.33
C PHE A 165 2.03 -6.41 12.63
N ILE A 166 2.84 -6.83 11.66
CA ILE A 166 3.70 -5.93 10.89
C ILE A 166 2.88 -4.87 10.16
N LEU A 167 1.81 -5.27 9.45
CA LEU A 167 0.93 -4.35 8.73
C LEU A 167 0.32 -3.31 9.65
N VAL A 168 -0.23 -3.75 10.80
CA VAL A 168 -0.85 -2.85 11.78
C VAL A 168 0.19 -1.97 12.45
N ALA A 169 1.35 -2.50 12.85
CA ALA A 169 2.42 -1.73 13.48
C ALA A 169 2.94 -0.62 12.56
N MET A 170 3.14 -0.92 11.27
CA MET A 170 3.58 0.09 10.29
C MET A 170 2.51 1.15 10.04
N TYR A 171 1.23 0.77 10.04
CA TYR A 171 0.13 1.72 9.95
C TYR A 171 0.06 2.63 11.19
N LEU A 172 0.13 2.05 12.38
CA LEU A 172 0.12 2.81 13.64
C LEU A 172 1.32 3.75 13.74
N LEU A 173 2.52 3.29 13.35
CA LEU A 173 3.71 4.13 13.29
C LEU A 173 3.50 5.33 12.35
N SER A 174 2.94 5.08 11.16
CA SER A 174 2.61 6.16 10.21
C SER A 174 1.58 7.12 10.79
N PHE A 175 0.57 6.62 11.49
CA PHE A 175 -0.48 7.43 12.12
C PHE A 175 0.07 8.27 13.28
N ILE A 176 0.87 7.69 14.18
CA ILE A 176 1.43 8.40 15.34
C ILE A 176 2.36 9.53 14.89
N VAL A 177 3.22 9.27 13.89
CA VAL A 177 4.22 10.24 13.45
C VAL A 177 3.63 11.27 12.49
N TYR A 178 2.62 10.89 11.66
CA TYR A 178 2.14 11.72 10.55
C TYR A 178 0.61 11.88 10.50
N GLY A 179 -0.12 11.52 11.56
CA GLY A 179 -1.58 11.51 11.59
C GLY A 179 -2.26 12.84 11.23
N ASN A 180 -1.60 13.95 11.53
CA ASN A 180 -2.12 15.29 11.26
C ASN A 180 -1.77 15.81 9.85
N LYS A 181 -1.11 15.01 9.00
CA LYS A 181 -0.42 15.50 7.80
C LYS A 181 -0.86 14.79 6.52
N HIS A 182 -2.04 14.40 6.29
CA HIS A 182 -2.52 13.79 5.01
C HIS A 182 -1.52 12.85 4.27
N SER A 183 -0.49 12.36 4.98
CA SER A 183 0.63 11.58 4.44
C SER A 183 0.73 10.16 5.02
N ILE A 184 -0.28 9.74 5.81
CA ILE A 184 -0.29 8.41 6.46
C ILE A 184 -0.06 7.30 5.44
N GLY A 185 -0.78 7.34 4.30
CA GLY A 185 -0.65 6.31 3.25
C GLY A 185 0.75 6.26 2.64
N ALA A 186 1.32 7.43 2.31
CA ALA A 186 2.68 7.53 1.77
C ALA A 186 3.72 6.96 2.75
N MET A 187 3.56 7.28 4.03
CA MET A 187 4.45 6.79 5.08
C MET A 187 4.27 5.30 5.36
N TRP A 188 3.03 4.81 5.30
CA TRP A 188 2.77 3.38 5.42
C TRP A 188 3.45 2.57 4.32
N CYS A 189 3.35 3.00 3.06
CA CYS A 189 4.04 2.36 1.94
C CYS A 189 5.57 2.44 2.09
N PHE A 190 6.10 3.54 2.62
CA PHE A 190 7.53 3.67 2.91
C PHE A 190 7.98 2.64 3.96
N PHE A 191 7.31 2.56 5.11
CA PHE A 191 7.66 1.59 6.14
C PHE A 191 7.47 0.15 5.67
N SER A 192 6.41 -0.11 4.90
CA SER A 192 6.12 -1.44 4.35
C SER A 192 7.21 -1.96 3.40
N ALA A 193 8.01 -1.08 2.80
CA ALA A 193 9.16 -1.49 1.98
C ALA A 193 10.25 -2.25 2.78
N PHE A 194 10.26 -2.11 4.10
CA PHE A 194 11.19 -2.82 4.98
C PHE A 194 10.62 -4.15 5.54
N ALA A 195 9.31 -4.36 5.44
CA ALA A 195 8.66 -5.58 5.91
C ALA A 195 9.27 -6.87 5.34
N PRO A 196 9.64 -6.96 4.05
CA PRO A 196 10.28 -8.13 3.47
C PRO A 196 11.60 -8.56 4.15
N TRP A 197 12.26 -7.63 4.80
CA TRP A 197 13.49 -7.90 5.54
C TRP A 197 13.21 -8.40 6.96
N ILE A 198 12.14 -7.95 7.57
CA ILE A 198 11.75 -8.22 8.96
C ILE A 198 11.04 -9.57 9.10
N ILE A 199 10.15 -9.90 8.17
CA ILE A 199 9.30 -11.10 8.20
C ILE A 199 10.09 -12.39 8.45
N PRO A 200 11.17 -12.71 7.71
CA PRO A 200 11.91 -13.95 7.93
C PRO A 200 12.51 -14.05 9.33
N TYR A 201 13.06 -12.96 9.85
CA TYR A 201 13.64 -12.95 11.19
C TYR A 201 12.61 -13.18 12.29
N LEU A 202 11.43 -12.60 12.18
CA LEU A 202 10.36 -12.82 13.15
C LEU A 202 9.80 -14.25 13.08
N ASN A 203 9.81 -14.86 11.90
CA ASN A 203 9.41 -16.25 11.73
C ASN A 203 10.38 -17.25 12.35
N ASP A 204 11.66 -16.92 12.37
CA ASP A 204 12.70 -17.78 12.96
C ASP A 204 12.73 -17.68 14.50
N LEU A 205 12.10 -16.64 15.08
CA LEU A 205 12.06 -16.38 16.52
C LEU A 205 10.84 -16.97 17.23
N LEU A 206 9.79 -17.34 16.49
CA LEU A 206 8.49 -17.82 17.00
C LEU A 206 8.19 -19.22 16.51
#